data_669cf80f1877238d28640538a4b2143b
#
_entry.id   669cf80f1877238d28640538a4b2143b
#
_cell.length_a   1.000
_cell.length_b   1.000
_cell.length_c   1.000
_cell.angle_alpha   90.00
_cell.angle_beta   90.00
_cell.angle_gamma   90.00
#
_symmetry.space_group_name_H-M   'P 1'
#
loop_
_entity.id
_entity.type
_entity.pdbx_description
1 polymer ?
#
loop_
_entity_poly.entity_id
_entity_poly.type
_entity_poly.pdbx_seq_one_letter_code
_entity_poly.pdbx_strand_id
1 'polypeptide(L)'
;HKMRSFLTMLGIIIGIASIIAIVSTIKGTSEQIKEDLIGSGNNTVNITLSQGDSAYSADYYSDSSVVTPLLSQELKNEVLKADHVVNATFFYSRTDYNSNVYYENSSFSGGKVYGVDKNYLDTCGYQVRSGRGFVQQDYDDFRKVALVDSYAADTIFPGENPVGKIIEIGSEPFTVVGVIRQASDSLPNMDSPNEFYNYYESIMGTVLIPNKCWAIPYKFDEPENAIIRVDSTDNMSAAGSAVAKILNKSISSTNTNSSSNLKYKADDVMQRVQDLQKLSESTNSQLIWIASISLLVGGIGVMNIMLVSVTERTKEIGLKKAIGARKKTILNQFLTEAAVLTSVGGIIGVILGIGLSKVVSKVAGSPTAISVPAIAVSYTHLK
;
A
#
# COMPACT_ATOMS: atom_id res chain seq x y z
N HIS A 1 47.22 -20.34 13.69
CA HIS A 1 45.87 -20.52 14.29
C HIS A 1 44.94 -19.33 14.08
N LYS A 2 45.41 -18.06 14.06
CA LYS A 2 44.54 -16.87 13.94
C LYS A 2 43.73 -16.82 12.63
N MET A 3 44.31 -17.19 11.50
CA MET A 3 43.64 -17.22 10.20
C MET A 3 42.46 -18.21 10.15
N ARG A 4 42.58 -19.35 10.82
CA ARG A 4 41.57 -20.39 10.86
C ARG A 4 40.34 -19.94 11.64
N SER A 5 40.54 -19.36 12.84
CA SER A 5 39.47 -18.79 13.67
C SER A 5 38.78 -17.61 12.96
N PHE A 6 39.52 -16.80 12.20
CA PHE A 6 38.97 -15.74 11.41
C PHE A 6 38.06 -16.26 10.29
N LEU A 7 38.48 -17.31 9.55
CA LEU A 7 37.69 -17.88 8.43
C LEU A 7 36.39 -18.50 8.93
N THR A 8 36.39 -19.13 10.12
CA THR A 8 35.13 -19.67 10.69
C THR A 8 34.17 -18.58 11.16
N MET A 9 34.69 -17.57 11.85
CA MET A 9 33.85 -16.42 12.22
C MET A 9 33.29 -15.73 11.00
N LEU A 10 34.03 -15.63 9.91
CA LEU A 10 33.55 -15.01 8.66
C LEU A 10 32.33 -15.74 8.09
N GLY A 11 32.33 -17.07 8.09
CA GLY A 11 31.14 -17.85 7.64
C GLY A 11 29.90 -17.59 8.48
N ILE A 12 30.03 -17.50 9.80
CA ILE A 12 28.95 -17.19 10.72
C ILE A 12 28.47 -15.75 10.52
N ILE A 13 29.41 -14.80 10.43
CA ILE A 13 29.10 -13.37 10.21
C ILE A 13 28.30 -13.17 8.92
N ILE A 14 28.76 -13.77 7.82
CA ILE A 14 28.07 -13.66 6.52
C ILE A 14 26.67 -14.27 6.61
N GLY A 15 26.52 -15.45 7.21
CA GLY A 15 25.23 -16.11 7.36
C GLY A 15 24.22 -15.25 8.13
N ILE A 16 24.59 -14.73 9.29
CA ILE A 16 23.73 -13.90 10.13
C ILE A 16 23.44 -12.55 9.47
N ALA A 17 24.47 -11.89 8.92
CA ALA A 17 24.31 -10.60 8.27
C ALA A 17 23.34 -10.68 7.07
N SER A 18 23.44 -11.76 6.27
CA SER A 18 22.55 -12.00 5.14
C SER A 18 21.09 -12.20 5.59
N ILE A 19 20.84 -13.01 6.63
CA ILE A 19 19.50 -13.23 7.16
C ILE A 19 18.88 -11.92 7.62
N ILE A 20 19.61 -11.14 8.41
CA ILE A 20 19.11 -9.87 8.95
C ILE A 20 18.83 -8.87 7.83
N ALA A 21 19.73 -8.73 6.86
CA ALA A 21 19.55 -7.83 5.74
C ALA A 21 18.30 -8.20 4.92
N ILE A 22 18.13 -9.46 4.56
CA ILE A 22 16.99 -9.96 3.77
C ILE A 22 15.69 -9.74 4.52
N VAL A 23 15.57 -10.20 5.78
CA VAL A 23 14.32 -10.09 6.55
C VAL A 23 13.95 -8.64 6.82
N SER A 24 14.94 -7.77 7.07
CA SER A 24 14.69 -6.34 7.27
C SER A 24 14.20 -5.65 6.00
N THR A 25 14.75 -5.99 4.85
CA THR A 25 14.30 -5.45 3.55
C THR A 25 12.88 -5.90 3.24
N ILE A 26 12.57 -7.20 3.37
CA ILE A 26 11.23 -7.73 3.09
C ILE A 26 10.18 -7.09 3.99
N LYS A 27 10.48 -6.95 5.29
CA LYS A 27 9.55 -6.31 6.23
C LYS A 27 9.33 -4.84 5.87
N GLY A 28 10.40 -4.11 5.55
CA GLY A 28 10.30 -2.71 5.13
C GLY A 28 9.48 -2.54 3.86
N THR A 29 9.73 -3.35 2.84
CA THR A 29 8.95 -3.34 1.59
C THR A 29 7.47 -3.69 1.84
N SER A 30 7.18 -4.66 2.70
CA SER A 30 5.80 -5.03 3.04
C SER A 30 5.05 -3.90 3.77
N GLU A 31 5.71 -3.20 4.69
CA GLU A 31 5.14 -2.03 5.38
C GLU A 31 4.92 -0.86 4.41
N GLN A 32 5.86 -0.61 3.49
CA GLN A 32 5.70 0.42 2.46
C GLN A 32 4.55 0.10 1.50
N ILE A 33 4.44 -1.12 0.98
CA ILE A 33 3.33 -1.53 0.13
C ILE A 33 1.99 -1.29 0.84
N LYS A 34 1.92 -1.61 2.14
CA LYS A 34 0.72 -1.34 2.94
C LYS A 34 0.44 0.17 3.02
N GLU A 35 1.44 0.97 3.27
CA GLU A 35 1.32 2.43 3.37
C GLU A 35 0.93 3.07 2.03
N ASP A 36 1.58 2.68 0.94
CA ASP A 36 1.33 3.19 -0.41
C ASP A 36 -0.06 2.82 -0.93
N LEU A 37 -0.54 1.59 -0.66
CA LEU A 37 -1.84 1.10 -1.12
C LEU A 37 -3.02 1.63 -0.28
N ILE A 38 -2.82 1.86 1.01
CA ILE A 38 -3.87 2.34 1.91
C ILE A 38 -3.89 3.88 1.94
N GLY A 39 -2.81 4.50 1.52
CA GLY A 39 -2.60 5.95 1.63
C GLY A 39 -2.36 6.39 3.08
N SER A 40 -1.81 7.56 3.26
CA SER A 40 -1.48 8.10 4.58
C SER A 40 -2.75 8.52 5.35
N GLY A 41 -3.46 7.57 5.95
CA GLY A 41 -4.46 7.83 6.99
C GLY A 41 -5.92 7.94 6.56
N ASN A 42 -6.26 7.81 5.28
CA ASN A 42 -7.65 7.71 4.86
C ASN A 42 -8.04 6.25 4.69
N ASN A 43 -8.60 5.64 5.74
CA ASN A 43 -9.14 4.28 5.69
C ASN A 43 -10.42 4.25 4.81
N THR A 44 -10.29 4.57 3.52
CA THR A 44 -11.41 4.64 2.60
C THR A 44 -11.47 3.41 1.70
N VAL A 45 -12.69 2.94 1.43
CA VAL A 45 -12.97 1.86 0.49
C VAL A 45 -13.89 2.36 -0.59
N ASN A 46 -13.47 2.25 -1.84
CA ASN A 46 -14.31 2.54 -3.00
C ASN A 46 -15.23 1.36 -3.29
N ILE A 47 -16.51 1.64 -3.52
CA ILE A 47 -17.49 0.66 -3.94
C ILE A 47 -18.10 1.15 -5.25
N THR A 48 -17.74 0.49 -6.34
CA THR A 48 -18.13 0.88 -7.69
C THR A 48 -19.04 -0.14 -8.33
N LEU A 49 -19.95 0.34 -9.19
CA LEU A 49 -20.72 -0.53 -10.04
C LEU A 49 -19.77 -1.17 -11.07
N SER A 50 -19.83 -2.47 -11.20
CA SER A 50 -19.00 -3.26 -12.11
C SER A 50 -19.86 -4.14 -13.01
N GLN A 51 -19.40 -4.31 -14.25
CA GLN A 51 -19.94 -5.27 -15.19
C GLN A 51 -18.89 -6.35 -15.44
N GLY A 52 -19.15 -7.55 -14.93
CA GLY A 52 -18.12 -8.58 -14.88
C GLY A 52 -16.96 -8.19 -13.94
N ASP A 53 -15.73 -8.13 -14.46
CA ASP A 53 -14.54 -7.76 -13.69
C ASP A 53 -14.07 -6.32 -13.92
N SER A 54 -14.75 -5.56 -14.78
CA SER A 54 -14.43 -4.17 -15.08
C SER A 54 -15.42 -3.22 -14.42
N ALA A 55 -14.95 -2.03 -14.02
CA ALA A 55 -15.83 -0.97 -13.57
C ALA A 55 -16.82 -0.60 -14.70
N TYR A 56 -18.08 -0.42 -14.35
CA TYR A 56 -19.09 0.03 -15.30
C TYR A 56 -18.81 1.48 -15.68
N SER A 57 -18.65 1.73 -16.97
CA SER A 57 -18.52 3.08 -17.51
C SER A 57 -19.78 3.44 -18.28
N ALA A 58 -20.36 4.59 -17.95
CA ALA A 58 -21.53 5.14 -18.65
C ALA A 58 -21.16 5.85 -19.95
N ASP A 59 -19.94 5.63 -20.46
CA ASP A 59 -19.42 6.24 -21.68
C ASP A 59 -20.17 5.80 -22.95
N TYR A 60 -19.85 6.46 -24.04
CA TYR A 60 -20.51 6.41 -25.35
C TYR A 60 -20.83 5.01 -25.91
N TYR A 61 -20.18 3.96 -25.42
CA TYR A 61 -20.38 2.56 -25.82
C TYR A 61 -21.25 1.74 -24.85
N SER A 62 -21.79 2.34 -23.78
CA SER A 62 -22.71 1.62 -22.91
C SER A 62 -23.98 1.27 -23.66
N ASP A 63 -24.28 -0.02 -23.74
CA ASP A 63 -25.51 -0.51 -24.33
C ASP A 63 -26.72 0.17 -23.67
N SER A 64 -27.49 0.93 -24.44
CA SER A 64 -28.65 1.66 -23.96
C SER A 64 -29.76 0.77 -23.38
N SER A 65 -29.58 -0.56 -23.46
CA SER A 65 -30.47 -1.58 -22.87
C SER A 65 -30.20 -1.86 -21.39
N VAL A 66 -29.08 -1.36 -20.84
CA VAL A 66 -28.69 -1.63 -19.45
C VAL A 66 -29.37 -0.59 -18.54
N VAL A 67 -30.29 -1.05 -17.71
CA VAL A 67 -30.91 -0.22 -16.67
C VAL A 67 -29.96 -0.13 -15.47
N THR A 68 -29.50 1.08 -15.18
CA THR A 68 -28.64 1.34 -14.05
C THR A 68 -29.43 1.42 -12.74
N PRO A 69 -28.90 0.86 -11.63
CA PRO A 69 -29.58 0.92 -10.36
C PRO A 69 -29.55 2.34 -9.77
N LEU A 70 -30.67 2.82 -9.29
CA LEU A 70 -30.75 4.07 -8.53
C LEU A 70 -30.63 3.76 -7.03
N LEU A 71 -29.75 4.48 -6.33
CA LEU A 71 -29.59 4.34 -4.90
C LEU A 71 -30.65 5.17 -4.15
N SER A 72 -31.58 4.49 -3.49
CA SER A 72 -32.57 5.16 -2.65
C SER A 72 -31.92 5.77 -1.39
N GLN A 73 -32.56 6.81 -0.83
CA GLN A 73 -32.09 7.42 0.40
C GLN A 73 -32.08 6.44 1.59
N GLU A 74 -32.96 5.44 1.56
CA GLU A 74 -33.01 4.36 2.55
C GLU A 74 -31.75 3.50 2.51
N LEU A 75 -31.32 3.10 1.31
CA LEU A 75 -30.08 2.35 1.13
C LEU A 75 -28.84 3.17 1.54
N LYS A 76 -28.82 4.46 1.20
CA LYS A 76 -27.74 5.37 1.63
C LYS A 76 -27.66 5.46 3.16
N ASN A 77 -28.80 5.53 3.82
CA ASN A 77 -28.88 5.53 5.28
C ASN A 77 -28.51 4.17 5.90
N GLU A 78 -28.80 3.05 5.21
CA GLU A 78 -28.39 1.71 5.63
C GLU A 78 -26.86 1.56 5.56
N VAL A 79 -26.22 2.10 4.52
CA VAL A 79 -24.75 2.14 4.39
C VAL A 79 -24.10 2.88 5.55
N LEU A 80 -24.64 4.04 5.94
CA LEU A 80 -24.11 4.84 7.07
C LEU A 80 -24.25 4.13 8.42
N LYS A 81 -25.14 3.13 8.51
CA LYS A 81 -25.36 2.34 9.76
C LYS A 81 -24.60 1.00 9.73
N ALA A 82 -23.89 0.69 8.65
CA ALA A 82 -23.15 -0.56 8.55
C ALA A 82 -21.99 -0.60 9.54
N ASP A 83 -21.68 -1.79 10.02
CA ASP A 83 -20.61 -2.00 10.99
C ASP A 83 -19.27 -1.48 10.45
N HIS A 84 -18.50 -0.83 11.33
CA HIS A 84 -17.18 -0.24 11.02
C HIS A 84 -17.19 0.95 10.05
N VAL A 85 -18.35 1.40 9.56
CA VAL A 85 -18.47 2.59 8.71
C VAL A 85 -18.54 3.84 9.57
N VAL A 86 -17.55 4.72 9.45
CA VAL A 86 -17.49 6.01 10.16
C VAL A 86 -18.19 7.09 9.36
N ASN A 87 -18.01 7.10 8.04
CA ASN A 87 -18.64 8.05 7.13
C ASN A 87 -18.81 7.41 5.75
N ALA A 88 -19.74 7.93 4.96
CA ALA A 88 -19.95 7.50 3.59
C ALA A 88 -20.32 8.69 2.70
N THR A 89 -19.92 8.62 1.44
CA THR A 89 -20.25 9.58 0.39
C THR A 89 -20.66 8.85 -0.87
N PHE A 90 -21.54 9.46 -1.63
CA PHE A 90 -22.06 8.94 -2.89
C PHE A 90 -21.73 9.92 -4.00
N PHE A 91 -21.23 9.40 -5.11
CA PHE A 91 -20.72 10.23 -6.18
C PHE A 91 -20.97 9.62 -7.56
N TYR A 92 -21.10 10.48 -8.55
CA TYR A 92 -21.00 10.15 -9.95
C TYR A 92 -19.57 10.33 -10.43
N SER A 93 -19.15 9.59 -11.44
CA SER A 93 -17.82 9.72 -12.01
C SER A 93 -17.81 9.56 -13.52
N ARG A 94 -17.04 10.42 -14.16
CA ARG A 94 -16.65 10.31 -15.56
C ARG A 94 -15.14 10.38 -15.66
N THR A 95 -14.57 9.40 -16.36
CA THR A 95 -13.17 9.40 -16.73
C THR A 95 -13.13 9.54 -18.23
N ASP A 96 -12.79 10.69 -18.72
CA ASP A 96 -12.93 11.00 -20.14
C ASP A 96 -11.55 11.09 -20.78
N TYR A 97 -11.27 10.18 -21.71
CA TYR A 97 -10.09 10.28 -22.58
C TYR A 97 -10.22 11.46 -23.57
N ASN A 98 -11.46 11.85 -23.88
CA ASN A 98 -11.81 13.05 -24.62
C ASN A 98 -12.37 14.06 -23.65
N SER A 99 -11.48 14.78 -22.96
CA SER A 99 -11.80 15.74 -21.93
C SER A 99 -12.95 16.67 -22.38
N ASN A 100 -14.08 16.55 -21.72
CA ASN A 100 -15.19 17.50 -21.86
C ASN A 100 -15.02 18.71 -20.93
N VAL A 101 -13.81 18.95 -20.43
CA VAL A 101 -13.46 20.11 -19.60
C VAL A 101 -12.53 21.03 -20.36
N TYR A 102 -12.94 22.28 -20.54
CA TYR A 102 -12.21 23.30 -21.29
C TYR A 102 -12.07 24.59 -20.48
N TYR A 103 -10.96 25.25 -20.66
CA TYR A 103 -10.76 26.64 -20.27
C TYR A 103 -10.14 27.39 -21.44
N GLU A 104 -10.88 28.38 -22.00
CA GLU A 104 -10.50 29.08 -23.22
C GLU A 104 -10.17 28.10 -24.36
N ASN A 105 -8.89 27.99 -24.75
CA ASN A 105 -8.41 27.08 -25.79
C ASN A 105 -7.68 25.84 -25.24
N SER A 106 -7.63 25.70 -23.89
CA SER A 106 -6.98 24.57 -23.21
C SER A 106 -7.98 23.50 -22.89
N SER A 107 -7.72 22.25 -23.29
CA SER A 107 -8.51 21.10 -22.89
C SER A 107 -7.83 20.36 -21.76
N PHE A 108 -8.63 19.91 -20.79
CA PHE A 108 -8.16 19.03 -19.71
C PHE A 108 -8.30 17.58 -20.14
N SER A 109 -7.27 17.05 -20.84
CA SER A 109 -7.27 15.69 -21.36
C SER A 109 -6.90 14.66 -20.30
N GLY A 110 -7.70 13.60 -20.16
CA GLY A 110 -7.47 12.49 -19.25
C GLY A 110 -7.89 12.76 -17.80
N GLY A 111 -8.47 13.92 -17.50
CA GLY A 111 -8.96 14.26 -16.18
C GLY A 111 -10.25 13.52 -15.81
N LYS A 112 -10.54 13.50 -14.51
CA LYS A 112 -11.75 12.91 -13.95
C LYS A 112 -12.70 13.99 -13.49
N VAL A 113 -14.00 13.84 -13.80
CA VAL A 113 -15.04 14.69 -13.25
C VAL A 113 -15.90 13.87 -12.30
N TYR A 114 -16.09 14.38 -11.08
CA TYR A 114 -16.93 13.75 -10.07
C TYR A 114 -18.08 14.66 -9.67
N GLY A 115 -19.29 14.11 -9.67
CA GLY A 115 -20.47 14.73 -9.09
C GLY A 115 -20.62 14.28 -7.64
N VAL A 116 -20.31 15.13 -6.67
CA VAL A 116 -20.08 14.73 -5.28
C VAL A 116 -21.14 15.30 -4.33
N ASP A 117 -21.45 14.53 -3.29
CA ASP A 117 -22.28 15.00 -2.19
C ASP A 117 -21.47 15.84 -1.17
N LYS A 118 -22.15 16.37 -0.18
CA LYS A 118 -21.55 17.25 0.85
C LYS A 118 -20.50 16.56 1.74
N ASN A 119 -20.55 15.23 1.84
CA ASN A 119 -19.67 14.44 2.70
C ASN A 119 -18.37 14.05 2.01
N TYR A 120 -18.27 14.25 0.69
CA TYR A 120 -17.18 13.74 -0.13
C TYR A 120 -15.81 14.25 0.32
N LEU A 121 -15.67 15.58 0.50
CA LEU A 121 -14.39 16.17 0.89
C LEU A 121 -13.90 15.62 2.24
N ASP A 122 -14.78 15.55 3.23
CA ASP A 122 -14.44 15.01 4.55
C ASP A 122 -14.15 13.52 4.50
N THR A 123 -15.00 12.74 3.81
CA THR A 123 -14.81 11.27 3.72
C THR A 123 -13.50 10.90 3.04
N CYS A 124 -13.15 11.60 1.95
CA CYS A 124 -11.94 11.34 1.16
C CYS A 124 -10.70 12.10 1.67
N GLY A 125 -10.83 12.92 2.74
CA GLY A 125 -9.71 13.65 3.33
C GLY A 125 -9.19 14.81 2.47
N TYR A 126 -10.04 15.41 1.63
CA TYR A 126 -9.69 16.59 0.88
C TYR A 126 -9.74 17.84 1.75
N GLN A 127 -8.77 18.72 1.57
CA GLN A 127 -8.70 20.04 2.20
C GLN A 127 -8.75 21.14 1.13
N VAL A 128 -9.43 22.23 1.44
CA VAL A 128 -9.46 23.40 0.57
C VAL A 128 -8.17 24.19 0.77
N ARG A 129 -7.39 24.32 -0.31
CA ARG A 129 -6.12 25.09 -0.33
C ARG A 129 -6.35 26.58 -0.60
N SER A 130 -7.27 26.91 -1.50
CA SER A 130 -7.59 28.26 -1.92
C SER A 130 -9.06 28.37 -2.26
N GLY A 131 -9.67 29.52 -2.03
CA GLY A 131 -11.10 29.72 -2.25
C GLY A 131 -11.96 29.11 -1.15
N ARG A 132 -13.06 28.44 -1.51
CA ARG A 132 -14.00 27.79 -0.60
C ARG A 132 -14.40 26.39 -1.09
N GLY A 133 -14.84 25.53 -0.18
CA GLY A 133 -15.53 24.28 -0.49
C GLY A 133 -16.97 24.54 -0.94
N PHE A 134 -17.69 23.46 -1.24
CA PHE A 134 -19.12 23.50 -1.50
C PHE A 134 -19.89 23.83 -0.22
N VAL A 135 -20.93 24.67 -0.37
CA VAL A 135 -21.87 25.00 0.70
C VAL A 135 -23.26 24.42 0.36
N GLN A 136 -24.11 24.28 1.36
CA GLN A 136 -25.44 23.68 1.18
C GLN A 136 -26.24 24.36 0.04
N GLN A 137 -26.12 25.68 -0.10
CA GLN A 137 -26.78 26.44 -1.17
C GLN A 137 -26.31 26.05 -2.58
N ASP A 138 -25.07 25.57 -2.75
CA ASP A 138 -24.60 25.14 -4.08
C ASP A 138 -25.37 23.89 -4.55
N TYR A 139 -25.81 23.07 -3.60
CA TYR A 139 -26.64 21.89 -3.88
C TYR A 139 -28.13 22.26 -4.04
N ASP A 140 -28.66 23.11 -3.18
CA ASP A 140 -30.09 23.42 -3.16
C ASP A 140 -30.52 24.31 -4.32
N ASP A 141 -29.65 25.25 -4.71
CA ASP A 141 -29.89 26.19 -5.82
C ASP A 141 -29.32 25.66 -7.16
N PHE A 142 -28.79 24.44 -7.23
CA PHE A 142 -28.19 23.88 -8.44
C PHE A 142 -27.11 24.79 -9.03
N ARG A 143 -26.27 25.40 -8.18
CA ARG A 143 -25.23 26.33 -8.62
C ARG A 143 -24.17 25.62 -9.42
N LYS A 144 -23.88 26.13 -10.62
CA LYS A 144 -22.81 25.66 -11.50
C LYS A 144 -21.45 26.10 -10.96
N VAL A 145 -20.99 25.43 -9.93
CA VAL A 145 -19.69 25.66 -9.28
C VAL A 145 -18.82 24.40 -9.35
N ALA A 146 -17.52 24.59 -9.41
CA ALA A 146 -16.55 23.51 -9.47
C ALA A 146 -15.43 23.72 -8.46
N LEU A 147 -14.87 22.61 -7.96
CA LEU A 147 -13.59 22.55 -7.28
C LEU A 147 -12.62 21.80 -8.19
N VAL A 148 -11.38 22.26 -8.22
CA VAL A 148 -10.29 21.62 -8.97
C VAL A 148 -9.21 21.18 -8.00
N ASP A 149 -8.61 20.02 -8.25
CA ASP A 149 -7.42 19.64 -7.48
C ASP A 149 -6.18 20.42 -7.94
N SER A 150 -5.08 20.30 -7.22
CA SER A 150 -3.85 21.03 -7.53
C SER A 150 -3.33 20.73 -8.92
N TYR A 151 -3.43 19.47 -9.38
CA TYR A 151 -2.96 19.07 -10.70
C TYR A 151 -3.84 19.63 -11.84
N ALA A 152 -5.16 19.52 -11.68
CA ALA A 152 -6.10 20.12 -12.63
C ALA A 152 -5.92 21.65 -12.68
N ALA A 153 -5.69 22.29 -11.53
CA ALA A 153 -5.41 23.71 -11.46
C ALA A 153 -4.16 24.11 -12.26
N ASP A 154 -3.06 23.39 -12.08
CA ASP A 154 -1.80 23.68 -12.77
C ASP A 154 -1.89 23.36 -14.28
N THR A 155 -2.70 22.35 -14.67
CA THR A 155 -2.88 21.95 -16.05
C THR A 155 -3.82 22.88 -16.81
N ILE A 156 -4.97 23.24 -16.22
CA ILE A 156 -6.01 24.07 -16.86
C ILE A 156 -5.61 25.55 -16.81
N PHE A 157 -4.95 26.02 -15.74
CA PHE A 157 -4.64 27.41 -15.47
C PHE A 157 -3.14 27.65 -15.23
N PRO A 158 -2.25 27.35 -16.18
CA PRO A 158 -0.81 27.41 -15.96
C PRO A 158 -0.37 28.82 -15.53
N GLY A 159 0.04 28.94 -14.26
CA GLY A 159 0.52 30.20 -13.68
C GLY A 159 -0.58 31.20 -13.29
N GLU A 160 -1.87 30.84 -13.40
CA GLU A 160 -3.00 31.69 -13.02
C GLU A 160 -3.70 31.19 -11.74
N ASN A 161 -4.43 32.09 -11.07
CA ASN A 161 -5.30 31.69 -9.97
C ASN A 161 -6.64 31.15 -10.54
N PRO A 162 -6.98 29.87 -10.30
CA PRO A 162 -8.21 29.26 -10.82
C PRO A 162 -9.49 29.84 -10.21
N VAL A 163 -9.43 30.35 -8.97
CA VAL A 163 -10.63 30.76 -8.21
C VAL A 163 -11.29 31.96 -8.87
N GLY A 164 -12.56 31.80 -9.17
CA GLY A 164 -13.39 32.80 -9.86
C GLY A 164 -13.37 32.68 -11.39
N LYS A 165 -12.53 31.80 -11.95
CA LYS A 165 -12.50 31.52 -13.39
C LYS A 165 -13.66 30.58 -13.77
N ILE A 166 -14.06 30.63 -15.04
CA ILE A 166 -15.13 29.79 -15.58
C ILE A 166 -14.49 28.70 -16.45
N ILE A 167 -14.79 27.45 -16.13
CA ILE A 167 -14.46 26.29 -16.96
C ILE A 167 -15.73 25.78 -17.63
N GLU A 168 -15.58 25.17 -18.77
CA GLU A 168 -16.67 24.51 -19.48
C GLU A 168 -16.59 23.01 -19.25
N ILE A 169 -17.69 22.42 -18.75
CA ILE A 169 -17.82 20.98 -18.52
C ILE A 169 -19.02 20.50 -19.34
N GLY A 170 -18.79 19.62 -20.32
CA GLY A 170 -19.87 19.13 -21.17
C GLY A 170 -20.63 20.25 -21.89
N SER A 171 -19.96 21.30 -22.33
CA SER A 171 -20.51 22.51 -22.96
C SER A 171 -21.30 23.41 -22.02
N GLU A 172 -21.16 23.24 -20.71
CA GLU A 172 -21.84 24.04 -19.70
C GLU A 172 -20.84 24.80 -18.82
N PRO A 173 -21.07 26.12 -18.55
CA PRO A 173 -20.12 26.92 -17.78
C PRO A 173 -20.23 26.64 -16.29
N PHE A 174 -19.10 26.34 -15.64
CA PHE A 174 -18.97 26.18 -14.20
C PHE A 174 -17.94 27.16 -13.65
N THR A 175 -18.26 27.83 -12.54
CA THR A 175 -17.33 28.74 -11.86
C THR A 175 -16.47 27.97 -10.88
N VAL A 176 -15.14 28.04 -10.99
CA VAL A 176 -14.21 27.47 -10.03
C VAL A 176 -14.28 28.26 -8.72
N VAL A 177 -14.73 27.66 -7.64
CA VAL A 177 -14.88 28.30 -6.32
C VAL A 177 -13.77 27.97 -5.35
N GLY A 178 -12.97 26.94 -5.65
CA GLY A 178 -11.81 26.60 -4.81
C GLY A 178 -10.91 25.57 -5.44
N VAL A 179 -9.70 25.50 -4.87
CA VAL A 179 -8.70 24.51 -5.17
C VAL A 179 -8.58 23.58 -3.97
N ILE A 180 -8.64 22.27 -4.23
CA ILE A 180 -8.54 21.23 -3.20
C ILE A 180 -7.22 20.49 -3.31
N ARG A 181 -6.82 19.89 -2.20
CA ARG A 181 -5.66 19.02 -2.10
C ARG A 181 -5.99 17.85 -1.19
N GLN A 182 -5.53 16.66 -1.51
CA GLN A 182 -5.60 15.53 -0.60
C GLN A 182 -4.55 15.71 0.51
N ALA A 183 -4.88 15.33 1.74
CA ALA A 183 -3.95 15.50 2.88
C ALA A 183 -2.66 14.68 2.71
N SER A 184 -2.69 13.65 1.89
CA SER A 184 -1.58 12.74 1.58
C SER A 184 -0.72 13.12 0.37
N ASP A 185 -0.93 14.30 -0.23
CA ASP A 185 -0.12 14.79 -1.38
C ASP A 185 1.34 15.14 -1.02
N SER A 186 1.99 14.37 -0.19
CA SER A 186 3.44 14.30 -0.18
C SER A 186 3.84 13.45 -1.39
N LEU A 187 4.52 14.07 -2.34
CA LEU A 187 5.11 13.38 -3.49
C LEU A 187 5.85 12.14 -2.97
N PRO A 188 5.52 10.92 -3.41
CA PRO A 188 6.33 9.77 -3.09
C PRO A 188 7.75 10.00 -3.62
N ASN A 189 8.75 9.57 -2.88
CA ASN A 189 10.12 9.57 -3.38
C ASN A 189 10.16 8.64 -4.60
N MET A 190 10.19 9.22 -5.78
CA MET A 190 10.21 8.49 -7.04
C MET A 190 11.67 8.21 -7.40
N ASP A 191 12.12 7.00 -7.12
CA ASP A 191 13.50 6.58 -7.38
C ASP A 191 13.67 5.90 -8.75
N SER A 192 12.57 5.67 -9.50
CA SER A 192 12.62 5.07 -10.84
C SER A 192 11.71 5.74 -11.88
N PRO A 193 12.11 5.76 -13.17
CA PRO A 193 11.27 6.26 -14.26
C PRO A 193 9.93 5.53 -14.40
N ASN A 194 9.87 4.22 -14.08
CA ASN A 194 8.63 3.44 -14.15
C ASN A 194 7.65 3.81 -13.04
N GLU A 195 8.13 4.14 -11.84
CA GLU A 195 7.31 4.67 -10.76
C GLU A 195 6.75 6.03 -11.10
N PHE A 196 7.58 6.87 -11.75
CA PHE A 196 7.14 8.16 -12.27
C PHE A 196 6.03 8.02 -13.32
N TYR A 197 6.14 7.09 -14.28
CA TYR A 197 5.09 6.85 -15.28
C TYR A 197 3.80 6.32 -14.67
N ASN A 198 3.88 5.34 -13.76
CA ASN A 198 2.71 4.78 -13.08
C ASN A 198 2.04 5.82 -12.17
N TYR A 199 2.82 6.66 -11.51
CA TYR A 199 2.33 7.77 -10.71
C TYR A 199 1.69 8.84 -11.60
N TYR A 200 2.30 9.20 -12.73
CA TYR A 200 1.75 10.16 -13.67
C TYR A 200 0.42 9.69 -14.29
N GLU A 201 0.28 8.40 -14.55
CA GLU A 201 -0.98 7.81 -15.02
C GLU A 201 -2.06 7.79 -13.92
N SER A 202 -1.67 7.78 -12.66
CA SER A 202 -2.59 7.83 -11.51
C SER A 202 -2.99 9.26 -11.10
N ILE A 203 -2.17 10.28 -11.40
CA ILE A 203 -2.46 11.70 -11.14
C ILE A 203 -3.14 12.32 -12.38
N MET A 204 -4.18 11.74 -12.84
CA MET A 204 -5.11 12.46 -13.70
C MET A 204 -5.89 13.41 -12.82
N GLY A 205 -5.71 14.71 -12.99
CA GLY A 205 -6.35 15.73 -12.17
C GLY A 205 -7.85 15.57 -12.09
N THR A 206 -8.43 16.11 -11.05
CA THR A 206 -9.83 15.91 -10.69
C THR A 206 -10.59 17.23 -10.63
N VAL A 207 -11.75 17.24 -11.25
CA VAL A 207 -12.73 18.33 -11.15
C VAL A 207 -13.95 17.80 -10.40
N LEU A 208 -14.36 18.49 -9.33
CA LEU A 208 -15.56 18.15 -8.58
C LEU A 208 -16.67 19.15 -8.87
N ILE A 209 -17.89 18.66 -9.02
CA ILE A 209 -19.12 19.47 -9.10
C ILE A 209 -20.15 18.93 -8.09
N PRO A 210 -21.12 19.72 -7.62
CA PRO A 210 -22.19 19.21 -6.80
C PRO A 210 -22.97 18.10 -7.53
N ASN A 211 -23.28 16.99 -6.85
CA ASN A 211 -23.96 15.84 -7.48
C ASN A 211 -25.35 16.22 -8.04
N LYS A 212 -26.06 17.17 -7.44
CA LYS A 212 -27.32 17.67 -7.97
C LYS A 212 -27.16 18.38 -9.32
N CYS A 213 -25.97 18.90 -9.63
CA CYS A 213 -25.67 19.52 -10.92
C CYS A 213 -25.21 18.51 -11.96
N TRP A 214 -25.06 17.22 -11.61
CA TRP A 214 -24.53 16.19 -12.51
C TRP A 214 -25.28 16.07 -13.83
N ALA A 215 -26.61 16.07 -13.75
CA ALA A 215 -27.47 15.96 -14.92
C ALA A 215 -27.44 17.17 -15.89
N ILE A 216 -26.72 18.25 -15.55
CA ILE A 216 -26.54 19.41 -16.42
C ILE A 216 -25.56 19.10 -17.55
N PRO A 217 -24.27 18.72 -17.25
CA PRO A 217 -23.31 18.36 -18.27
C PRO A 217 -23.42 16.89 -18.74
N TYR A 218 -24.07 16.01 -17.97
CA TYR A 218 -24.10 14.56 -18.19
C TYR A 218 -25.52 13.98 -18.16
N LYS A 219 -25.63 12.65 -18.21
CA LYS A 219 -26.93 11.98 -18.19
C LYS A 219 -27.48 11.90 -16.77
N PHE A 220 -28.82 12.02 -16.67
CA PHE A 220 -29.52 11.97 -15.38
C PHE A 220 -29.46 10.59 -14.70
N ASP A 221 -29.47 9.53 -15.49
CA ASP A 221 -29.59 8.13 -15.06
C ASP A 221 -28.27 7.40 -14.92
N GLU A 222 -27.18 8.12 -14.71
CA GLU A 222 -25.88 7.50 -14.43
C GLU A 222 -25.85 6.88 -13.04
N PRO A 223 -25.13 5.75 -12.87
CA PRO A 223 -25.05 5.08 -11.58
C PRO A 223 -24.19 5.88 -10.60
N GLU A 224 -24.65 5.96 -9.36
CA GLU A 224 -23.84 6.46 -8.26
C GLU A 224 -22.91 5.36 -7.75
N ASN A 225 -21.68 5.73 -7.43
CA ASN A 225 -20.71 4.93 -6.69
C ASN A 225 -20.65 5.40 -5.23
N ALA A 226 -20.03 4.64 -4.37
CA ALA A 226 -19.88 5.00 -2.96
C ALA A 226 -18.42 4.93 -2.52
N ILE A 227 -18.02 5.81 -1.61
CA ILE A 227 -16.80 5.70 -0.83
C ILE A 227 -17.20 5.67 0.63
N ILE A 228 -16.69 4.71 1.36
CA ILE A 228 -16.84 4.65 2.81
C ILE A 228 -15.51 4.89 3.50
N ARG A 229 -15.54 5.60 4.64
CA ARG A 229 -14.42 5.68 5.56
C ARG A 229 -14.68 4.74 6.73
N VAL A 230 -13.72 3.88 7.03
CA VAL A 230 -13.80 2.86 8.09
C VAL A 230 -12.97 3.26 9.30
N ASP A 231 -13.33 2.70 10.45
CA ASP A 231 -12.68 2.96 11.74
C ASP A 231 -11.23 2.45 11.80
N SER A 232 -10.92 1.37 11.09
CA SER A 232 -9.60 0.75 11.04
C SER A 232 -9.31 0.12 9.69
N THR A 233 -8.04 0.12 9.29
CA THR A 233 -7.57 -0.58 8.08
C THR A 233 -7.90 -2.06 8.06
N ASP A 234 -7.90 -2.72 9.21
CA ASP A 234 -8.19 -4.16 9.32
C ASP A 234 -9.65 -4.49 8.98
N ASN A 235 -10.55 -3.51 9.13
CA ASN A 235 -11.98 -3.66 8.86
C ASN A 235 -12.38 -3.28 7.42
N MET A 236 -11.45 -2.76 6.60
CA MET A 236 -11.76 -2.27 5.24
C MET A 236 -12.42 -3.32 4.36
N SER A 237 -11.88 -4.54 4.30
CA SER A 237 -12.41 -5.63 3.46
C SER A 237 -13.80 -6.08 3.95
N ALA A 238 -13.97 -6.23 5.27
CA ALA A 238 -15.26 -6.64 5.86
C ALA A 238 -16.35 -5.58 5.64
N ALA A 239 -16.06 -4.31 5.95
CA ALA A 239 -16.99 -3.19 5.76
C ALA A 239 -17.31 -2.97 4.27
N GLY A 240 -16.30 -3.00 3.38
CA GLY A 240 -16.49 -2.89 1.94
C GLY A 240 -17.41 -3.97 1.39
N SER A 241 -17.20 -5.23 1.78
CA SER A 241 -18.05 -6.36 1.38
C SER A 241 -19.48 -6.23 1.92
N ALA A 242 -19.65 -5.77 3.16
CA ALA A 242 -20.94 -5.55 3.77
C ALA A 242 -21.73 -4.45 3.01
N VAL A 243 -21.08 -3.32 2.73
CA VAL A 243 -21.70 -2.21 2.00
C VAL A 243 -22.00 -2.58 0.55
N ALA A 244 -21.10 -3.31 -0.12
CA ALA A 244 -21.37 -3.82 -1.47
C ALA A 244 -22.63 -4.72 -1.49
N LYS A 245 -22.86 -5.56 -0.48
CA LYS A 245 -24.09 -6.35 -0.33
C LYS A 245 -25.34 -5.48 -0.15
N ILE A 246 -25.23 -4.39 0.63
CA ILE A 246 -26.34 -3.44 0.83
C ILE A 246 -26.69 -2.77 -0.51
N LEU A 247 -25.69 -2.25 -1.22
CA LEU A 247 -25.92 -1.58 -2.51
C LEU A 247 -26.44 -2.53 -3.59
N ASN A 248 -26.04 -3.80 -3.56
CA ASN A 248 -26.53 -4.82 -4.49
C ASN A 248 -28.04 -5.14 -4.32
N LYS A 249 -28.68 -4.73 -3.21
CA LYS A 249 -30.13 -4.83 -3.07
C LYS A 249 -30.86 -3.96 -4.10
N SER A 250 -30.27 -2.83 -4.52
CA SER A 250 -30.83 -1.96 -5.55
C SER A 250 -30.89 -2.65 -6.93
N ILE A 251 -29.93 -3.52 -7.22
CA ILE A 251 -29.87 -4.25 -8.49
C ILE A 251 -30.94 -5.33 -8.55
N SER A 252 -31.16 -6.05 -7.46
CA SER A 252 -32.13 -7.14 -7.38
C SER A 252 -33.58 -6.66 -7.58
N SER A 253 -33.87 -5.39 -7.27
CA SER A 253 -35.21 -4.80 -7.47
C SER A 253 -35.45 -4.31 -8.89
N THR A 254 -34.43 -4.11 -9.71
CA THR A 254 -34.51 -3.47 -11.01
C THR A 254 -34.41 -4.45 -12.19
N ASN A 255 -33.77 -5.60 -11.99
CA ASN A 255 -33.45 -6.53 -13.08
C ASN A 255 -34.33 -7.79 -13.09
N THR A 256 -35.46 -7.74 -13.76
CA THR A 256 -36.23 -8.95 -14.07
C THR A 256 -35.84 -9.62 -15.40
N ASN A 257 -35.11 -8.96 -16.30
CA ASN A 257 -34.90 -9.47 -17.68
C ASN A 257 -33.53 -9.16 -18.35
N SER A 258 -32.48 -8.79 -17.64
CA SER A 258 -31.23 -8.45 -18.33
C SER A 258 -30.04 -9.32 -17.94
N SER A 259 -29.41 -9.88 -18.96
CA SER A 259 -28.13 -10.62 -18.91
C SER A 259 -26.94 -9.74 -18.47
N SER A 260 -27.18 -8.53 -17.98
CA SER A 260 -26.15 -7.62 -17.50
C SER A 260 -25.69 -8.07 -16.11
N ASN A 261 -24.49 -8.61 -16.05
CA ASN A 261 -23.85 -9.08 -14.82
C ASN A 261 -23.34 -7.87 -13.99
N LEU A 262 -24.27 -6.91 -13.71
CA LEU A 262 -23.98 -5.72 -12.93
C LEU A 262 -23.95 -6.06 -11.44
N LYS A 263 -22.89 -5.60 -10.75
CA LYS A 263 -22.76 -5.73 -9.31
C LYS A 263 -21.93 -4.57 -8.75
N TYR A 264 -22.33 -4.07 -7.58
CA TYR A 264 -21.46 -3.25 -6.77
C TYR A 264 -20.35 -4.14 -6.17
N LYS A 265 -19.11 -3.76 -6.43
CA LYS A 265 -17.93 -4.41 -5.88
C LYS A 265 -17.14 -3.38 -5.05
N ALA A 266 -16.73 -3.79 -3.86
CA ALA A 266 -15.74 -3.03 -3.12
C ALA A 266 -14.38 -3.18 -3.79
N ASP A 267 -13.64 -2.10 -3.89
CA ASP A 267 -12.22 -2.17 -4.30
C ASP A 267 -11.44 -2.79 -3.14
N ASP A 268 -11.03 -4.03 -3.36
CA ASP A 268 -10.42 -4.83 -2.30
C ASP A 268 -8.91 -4.57 -2.23
N VAL A 269 -8.56 -3.29 -2.01
CA VAL A 269 -7.17 -2.86 -1.81
C VAL A 269 -6.53 -3.67 -0.68
N MET A 270 -7.29 -3.93 0.41
CA MET A 270 -6.78 -4.73 1.52
C MET A 270 -6.53 -6.19 1.13
N GLN A 271 -7.38 -6.78 0.27
CA GLN A 271 -7.14 -8.13 -0.27
C GLN A 271 -5.83 -8.16 -1.06
N ARG A 272 -5.59 -7.15 -1.91
CA ARG A 272 -4.32 -7.03 -2.65
C ARG A 272 -3.14 -6.88 -1.72
N VAL A 273 -3.26 -6.05 -0.66
CA VAL A 273 -2.24 -5.93 0.38
C VAL A 273 -1.97 -7.28 1.05
N GLN A 274 -3.02 -8.00 1.44
CA GLN A 274 -2.88 -9.32 2.06
C GLN A 274 -2.26 -10.34 1.11
N ASP A 275 -2.61 -10.33 -0.16
CA ASP A 275 -2.03 -11.26 -1.15
C ASP A 275 -0.55 -10.94 -1.41
N LEU A 276 -0.18 -9.66 -1.46
CA LEU A 276 1.22 -9.24 -1.53
C LEU A 276 1.99 -9.58 -0.24
N GLN A 277 1.36 -9.45 0.92
CA GLN A 277 1.95 -9.87 2.18
C GLN A 277 2.17 -11.38 2.23
N LYS A 278 1.20 -12.20 1.80
CA LYS A 278 1.37 -13.67 1.69
C LYS A 278 2.49 -14.05 0.73
N LEU A 279 2.59 -13.37 -0.41
CA LEU A 279 3.70 -13.57 -1.35
C LEU A 279 5.04 -13.21 -0.72
N SER A 280 5.10 -12.10 0.00
CA SER A 280 6.27 -11.66 0.75
C SER A 280 6.66 -12.66 1.85
N GLU A 281 5.67 -13.17 2.62
CA GLU A 281 5.88 -14.22 3.64
C GLU A 281 6.38 -15.53 3.04
N SER A 282 5.83 -15.95 1.90
CA SER A 282 6.28 -17.14 1.18
C SER A 282 7.73 -16.99 0.73
N THR A 283 8.07 -15.83 0.12
CA THR A 283 9.44 -15.53 -0.29
C THR A 283 10.39 -15.47 0.90
N ASN A 284 9.96 -14.85 2.01
CA ASN A 284 10.72 -14.80 3.25
C ASN A 284 11.00 -16.19 3.81
N SER A 285 10.01 -17.07 3.80
CA SER A 285 10.19 -18.47 4.23
C SER A 285 11.24 -19.20 3.38
N GLN A 286 11.21 -19.03 2.05
CA GLN A 286 12.23 -19.61 1.15
C GLN A 286 13.63 -19.07 1.44
N LEU A 287 13.76 -17.75 1.63
CA LEU A 287 15.04 -17.13 1.95
C LEU A 287 15.59 -17.56 3.33
N ILE A 288 14.72 -17.75 4.32
CA ILE A 288 15.08 -18.30 5.63
C ILE A 288 15.62 -19.72 5.48
N TRP A 289 15.01 -20.57 4.64
CA TRP A 289 15.50 -21.91 4.36
C TRP A 289 16.90 -21.88 3.73
N ILE A 290 17.13 -21.03 2.73
CA ILE A 290 18.44 -20.87 2.08
C ILE A 290 19.50 -20.38 3.09
N ALA A 291 19.14 -19.41 3.90
CA ALA A 291 20.03 -18.87 4.94
C ALA A 291 20.33 -19.89 6.03
N SER A 292 19.34 -20.72 6.42
CA SER A 292 19.52 -21.81 7.38
C SER A 292 20.51 -22.88 6.86
N ILE A 293 20.42 -23.23 5.57
CA ILE A 293 21.37 -24.13 4.91
C ILE A 293 22.77 -23.52 4.94
N SER A 294 22.90 -22.23 4.63
CA SER A 294 24.18 -21.49 4.68
C SER A 294 24.79 -21.51 6.08
N LEU A 295 23.95 -21.31 7.10
CA LEU A 295 24.39 -21.35 8.51
C LEU A 295 24.84 -22.76 8.92
N LEU A 296 24.13 -23.79 8.45
CA LEU A 296 24.49 -25.20 8.68
C LEU A 296 25.85 -25.53 8.05
N VAL A 297 26.11 -25.08 6.82
CA VAL A 297 27.41 -25.21 6.16
C VAL A 297 28.51 -24.49 6.93
N GLY A 298 28.23 -23.27 7.43
CA GLY A 298 29.12 -22.54 8.33
C GLY A 298 29.43 -23.30 9.62
N GLY A 299 28.42 -23.91 10.24
CA GLY A 299 28.53 -24.75 11.43
C GLY A 299 29.39 -26.00 11.19
N ILE A 300 29.25 -26.67 10.06
CA ILE A 300 30.11 -27.79 9.65
C ILE A 300 31.56 -27.32 9.48
N GLY A 301 31.78 -26.12 8.96
CA GLY A 301 33.09 -25.49 8.87
C GLY A 301 33.74 -25.29 10.26
N VAL A 302 32.93 -24.79 11.23
CA VAL A 302 33.41 -24.68 12.64
C VAL A 302 33.76 -26.05 13.21
N MET A 303 32.89 -27.05 13.01
CA MET A 303 33.10 -28.41 13.49
C MET A 303 34.44 -28.99 12.95
N ASN A 304 34.67 -28.88 11.65
CA ASN A 304 35.89 -29.35 11.01
C ASN A 304 37.14 -28.70 11.60
N ILE A 305 37.09 -27.39 11.85
CA ILE A 305 38.22 -26.66 12.42
C ILE A 305 38.45 -27.03 13.88
N MET A 306 37.37 -27.23 14.65
CA MET A 306 37.50 -27.69 16.04
C MET A 306 38.09 -29.11 16.12
N LEU A 307 37.68 -30.02 15.21
CA LEU A 307 38.28 -31.36 15.11
C LEU A 307 39.78 -31.30 14.84
N VAL A 308 40.21 -30.47 13.89
CA VAL A 308 41.65 -30.28 13.60
C VAL A 308 42.35 -29.66 14.78
N SER A 309 41.76 -28.67 15.47
CA SER A 309 42.34 -28.06 16.68
C SER A 309 42.51 -29.06 17.80
N VAL A 310 41.56 -29.97 18.01
CA VAL A 310 41.67 -31.05 19.02
C VAL A 310 42.78 -32.03 18.65
N THR A 311 42.91 -32.43 17.36
CA THR A 311 43.99 -33.33 16.92
C THR A 311 45.39 -32.69 17.05
N GLU A 312 45.54 -31.42 16.72
CA GLU A 312 46.78 -30.68 16.89
C GLU A 312 47.21 -30.57 18.39
N ARG A 313 46.22 -30.45 19.32
CA ARG A 313 46.44 -30.34 20.76
C ARG A 313 46.38 -31.68 21.50
N THR A 314 46.45 -32.82 20.80
CA THR A 314 46.34 -34.15 21.42
C THR A 314 47.39 -34.39 22.51
N LYS A 315 48.59 -33.90 22.32
CA LYS A 315 49.67 -33.99 23.35
C LYS A 315 49.33 -33.21 24.62
N GLU A 316 48.79 -32.00 24.51
CA GLU A 316 48.37 -31.18 25.65
C GLU A 316 47.19 -31.84 26.40
N ILE A 317 46.25 -32.41 25.65
CA ILE A 317 45.06 -33.13 26.19
C ILE A 317 45.55 -34.38 26.93
N GLY A 318 46.51 -35.13 26.34
CA GLY A 318 47.11 -36.28 26.95
C GLY A 318 47.84 -35.94 28.25
N LEU A 319 48.58 -34.86 28.27
CA LEU A 319 49.28 -34.37 29.48
C LEU A 319 48.28 -34.00 30.59
N LYS A 320 47.23 -33.22 30.26
CA LYS A 320 46.18 -32.85 31.21
C LYS A 320 45.46 -34.08 31.78
N LYS A 321 45.23 -35.10 30.97
CA LYS A 321 44.59 -36.34 31.37
C LYS A 321 45.53 -37.17 32.27
N ALA A 322 46.84 -37.16 32.00
CA ALA A 322 47.84 -37.85 32.83
C ALA A 322 47.98 -37.22 34.20
N ILE A 323 47.77 -35.90 34.34
CA ILE A 323 47.77 -35.15 35.62
C ILE A 323 46.43 -35.30 36.37
N GLY A 324 45.45 -36.08 35.85
CA GLY A 324 44.18 -36.36 36.52
C GLY A 324 43.01 -35.46 36.14
N ALA A 325 43.08 -34.70 35.04
CA ALA A 325 41.97 -33.85 34.62
C ALA A 325 40.76 -34.69 34.18
N ARG A 326 39.58 -34.33 34.70
CA ARG A 326 38.33 -35.02 34.37
C ARG A 326 37.93 -34.76 32.90
N LYS A 327 37.41 -35.79 32.21
CA LYS A 327 36.94 -35.69 30.81
C LYS A 327 35.98 -34.51 30.59
N LYS A 328 35.07 -34.27 31.56
CA LYS A 328 34.13 -33.13 31.52
C LYS A 328 34.83 -31.76 31.51
N THR A 329 35.93 -31.61 32.22
CA THR A 329 36.67 -30.33 32.29
C THR A 329 37.32 -30.03 30.95
N ILE A 330 37.89 -31.03 30.30
CA ILE A 330 38.49 -30.89 28.97
C ILE A 330 37.42 -30.59 27.93
N LEU A 331 36.27 -31.31 27.95
CA LEU A 331 35.19 -31.06 27.06
C LEU A 331 34.62 -29.64 27.19
N ASN A 332 34.37 -29.21 28.44
CA ASN A 332 33.88 -27.85 28.70
C ASN A 332 34.82 -26.76 28.19
N GLN A 333 36.14 -26.98 28.25
CA GLN A 333 37.12 -26.04 27.74
C GLN A 333 36.95 -25.82 26.22
N PHE A 334 36.76 -26.89 25.43
CA PHE A 334 36.57 -26.77 23.99
C PHE A 334 35.18 -26.23 23.65
N LEU A 335 34.14 -26.60 24.41
CA LEU A 335 32.78 -26.05 24.23
C LEU A 335 32.73 -24.54 24.52
N THR A 336 33.42 -24.08 25.58
CA THR A 336 33.48 -22.64 25.88
C THR A 336 34.26 -21.87 24.83
N GLU A 337 35.35 -22.44 24.30
CA GLU A 337 36.14 -21.83 23.22
C GLU A 337 35.26 -21.68 21.94
N ALA A 338 34.53 -22.72 21.57
CA ALA A 338 33.60 -22.68 20.45
C ALA A 338 32.45 -21.66 20.69
N ALA A 339 31.83 -21.68 21.88
CA ALA A 339 30.74 -20.78 22.26
C ALA A 339 31.17 -19.30 22.24
N VAL A 340 32.38 -18.99 22.70
CA VAL A 340 32.90 -17.62 22.64
C VAL A 340 33.10 -17.18 21.19
N LEU A 341 33.69 -18.03 20.34
CA LEU A 341 33.92 -17.72 18.93
C LEU A 341 32.62 -17.49 18.19
N THR A 342 31.61 -18.36 18.39
CA THR A 342 30.31 -18.22 17.76
C THR A 342 29.52 -17.02 18.27
N SER A 343 29.58 -16.71 19.57
CA SER A 343 28.91 -15.53 20.15
C SER A 343 29.50 -14.22 19.63
N VAL A 344 30.84 -14.12 19.56
CA VAL A 344 31.52 -12.94 19.01
C VAL A 344 31.18 -12.78 17.50
N GLY A 345 31.26 -13.88 16.74
CA GLY A 345 30.88 -13.89 15.34
C GLY A 345 29.42 -13.49 15.15
N GLY A 346 28.52 -13.96 16.02
CA GLY A 346 27.09 -13.61 16.03
C GLY A 346 26.83 -12.12 16.25
N ILE A 347 27.45 -11.54 17.27
CA ILE A 347 27.31 -10.10 17.56
C ILE A 347 27.81 -9.23 16.40
N ILE A 348 29.00 -9.57 15.87
CA ILE A 348 29.54 -8.85 14.69
C ILE A 348 28.62 -9.03 13.49
N GLY A 349 28.09 -10.24 13.25
CA GLY A 349 27.13 -10.53 12.19
C GLY A 349 25.86 -9.70 12.30
N VAL A 350 25.31 -9.50 13.50
CA VAL A 350 24.15 -8.64 13.74
C VAL A 350 24.46 -7.18 13.39
N ILE A 351 25.57 -6.65 13.87
CA ILE A 351 25.99 -5.27 13.60
C ILE A 351 26.18 -5.04 12.10
N LEU A 352 26.88 -5.95 11.43
CA LEU A 352 27.11 -5.88 9.99
C LEU A 352 25.80 -6.08 9.21
N GLY A 353 24.88 -6.95 9.64
CA GLY A 353 23.58 -7.16 9.04
C GLY A 353 22.71 -5.91 9.06
N ILE A 354 22.67 -5.20 10.20
CA ILE A 354 21.98 -3.92 10.32
C ILE A 354 22.63 -2.86 9.42
N GLY A 355 23.96 -2.82 9.39
CA GLY A 355 24.69 -1.91 8.52
C GLY A 355 24.44 -2.17 7.05
N LEU A 356 24.49 -3.43 6.61
CA LEU A 356 24.18 -3.85 5.24
C LEU A 356 22.73 -3.53 4.86
N SER A 357 21.78 -3.78 5.76
CA SER A 357 20.37 -3.44 5.54
C SER A 357 20.20 -1.94 5.21
N LYS A 358 20.86 -1.05 5.95
CA LYS A 358 20.83 0.40 5.68
C LYS A 358 21.52 0.78 4.36
N VAL A 359 22.61 0.11 4.01
CA VAL A 359 23.30 0.33 2.73
C VAL A 359 22.40 -0.11 1.56
N VAL A 360 21.80 -1.30 1.66
CA VAL A 360 20.85 -1.81 0.65
C VAL A 360 19.66 -0.86 0.51
N SER A 361 19.10 -0.39 1.62
CA SER A 361 18.03 0.61 1.60
C SER A 361 18.41 1.86 0.80
N LYS A 362 19.62 2.39 1.05
CA LYS A 362 20.07 3.60 0.37
C LYS A 362 20.42 3.40 -1.11
N VAL A 363 20.93 2.22 -1.48
CA VAL A 363 21.34 1.91 -2.86
C VAL A 363 20.19 1.42 -3.72
N ALA A 364 19.29 0.60 -3.14
CA ALA A 364 18.17 0.00 -3.85
C ALA A 364 16.87 0.82 -3.74
N GLY A 365 16.87 1.94 -2.99
CA GLY A 365 15.67 2.75 -2.76
C GLY A 365 14.57 2.01 -1.96
N SER A 366 14.88 0.83 -1.42
CA SER A 366 13.88 0.00 -0.73
C SER A 366 13.90 0.30 0.77
N PRO A 367 12.77 0.60 1.41
CA PRO A 367 12.71 0.83 2.84
C PRO A 367 13.09 -0.44 3.59
N THR A 368 13.78 -0.28 4.70
CA THR A 368 14.13 -1.39 5.58
C THR A 368 13.57 -1.16 6.98
N ALA A 369 12.86 -2.17 7.50
CA ALA A 369 12.39 -2.18 8.88
C ALA A 369 13.20 -3.19 9.70
N ILE A 370 13.76 -2.74 10.83
CA ILE A 370 14.53 -3.63 11.71
C ILE A 370 13.59 -4.63 12.36
N SER A 371 13.79 -5.92 12.08
CA SER A 371 12.99 -7.00 12.67
C SER A 371 13.66 -7.54 13.94
N VAL A 372 13.17 -7.11 15.10
CA VAL A 372 13.63 -7.61 16.40
C VAL A 372 13.49 -9.14 16.53
N PRO A 373 12.36 -9.77 16.05
CA PRO A 373 12.26 -11.23 16.04
C PRO A 373 13.32 -11.92 15.21
N ALA A 374 13.69 -11.37 14.04
CA ALA A 374 14.73 -11.97 13.20
C ALA A 374 16.11 -11.94 13.87
N ILE A 375 16.43 -10.88 14.59
CA ILE A 375 17.65 -10.76 15.38
C ILE A 375 17.68 -11.82 16.50
N ALA A 376 16.57 -11.97 17.22
CA ALA A 376 16.44 -12.93 18.31
C ALA A 376 16.57 -14.39 17.82
N VAL A 377 15.91 -14.74 16.71
CA VAL A 377 15.96 -16.08 16.09
C VAL A 377 17.39 -16.38 15.60
N SER A 378 18.02 -15.43 14.92
CA SER A 378 19.40 -15.60 14.43
C SER A 378 20.40 -15.84 15.56
N TYR A 379 20.18 -15.22 16.74
CA TYR A 379 21.04 -15.41 17.91
C TYR A 379 20.75 -16.71 18.68
N THR A 380 19.48 -17.13 18.76
CA THR A 380 19.08 -18.34 19.51
C THR A 380 19.44 -19.64 18.77
N HIS A 381 19.44 -19.65 17.45
CA HIS A 381 19.86 -20.83 16.65
C HIS A 381 21.37 -21.08 16.68
N LEU A 382 22.17 -20.15 17.19
CA LEU A 382 23.64 -20.28 17.36
C LEU A 382 24.03 -20.89 18.71
N LYS A 383 23.11 -21.08 19.62
CA LYS A 383 23.35 -21.63 20.95
C LYS A 383 22.98 -23.11 21.00
#